data_b61fcce58a965c81a38b5ee4479d8ead
#
_entry.id   b61fcce58a965c81a38b5ee4479d8ead
#
_cell.length_a   1.000
_cell.length_b   1.000
_cell.length_c   1.000
_cell.angle_alpha   90.00
_cell.angle_beta   90.00
_cell.angle_gamma   90.00
#
_symmetry.space_group_name_H-M   'P 1'
#
loop_
_entity.id
_entity.type
_entity.pdbx_description
1 polymer ?
#
loop_
_entity_poly.entity_id
_entity_poly.type
_entity_poly.pdbx_seq_one_letter_code
_entity_poly.pdbx_strand_id
1 'polypeptide(L)'
;QNKIIEQRQHLTMYLIIMIAFAIGLLFTCLCVYRQIRIIKKNRKQLKLLNDSLDKANNIKEEYIGYFLKQYSIYMEEFKQYVYRKIKAGQTNDLLATMSVSTNTKKEIEELYSNFDMAFLNIYPSFVNEINALLKEEERYKLKSNELNTELRIFALIRLGITDNKHIASFLRYSMQTIYNYRSKVKAKALADNENFEEKIKNIGA
;
A
#
# COMPACT_ATOMS: atom_id res chain seq x y z
N GLN A 1 -55.97 -11.30 63.67
CA GLN A 1 -56.30 -10.79 62.30
C GLN A 1 -55.21 -9.83 61.78
N ASN A 2 -54.63 -8.91 62.55
CA ASN A 2 -53.70 -7.93 62.13
C ASN A 2 -52.37 -8.54 61.56
N LYS A 3 -51.82 -9.58 62.18
CA LYS A 3 -50.61 -10.27 61.72
C LYS A 3 -50.74 -10.92 60.32
N ILE A 4 -51.92 -11.42 60.00
CA ILE A 4 -52.16 -12.03 58.68
C ILE A 4 -52.28 -10.97 57.60
N ILE A 5 -52.80 -9.81 57.92
CA ILE A 5 -52.89 -8.67 57.00
C ILE A 5 -51.49 -8.10 56.71
N GLU A 6 -50.62 -7.92 57.70
CA GLU A 6 -49.24 -7.51 57.55
C GLU A 6 -48.44 -8.51 56.69
N GLN A 7 -48.57 -9.80 56.94
CA GLN A 7 -47.90 -10.82 56.13
C GLN A 7 -48.36 -10.78 54.67
N ARG A 8 -49.62 -10.57 54.40
CA ARG A 8 -50.07 -10.40 52.98
C ARG A 8 -49.57 -9.15 52.36
N GLN A 9 -49.48 -8.05 53.07
CA GLN A 9 -48.85 -6.79 52.52
C GLN A 9 -47.40 -6.97 52.20
N HIS A 10 -46.60 -7.61 53.02
CA HIS A 10 -45.20 -7.93 52.71
C HIS A 10 -45.07 -8.85 51.50
N LEU A 11 -45.86 -9.87 51.36
CA LEU A 11 -45.89 -10.80 50.25
C LEU A 11 -46.21 -10.08 48.93
N THR A 12 -47.24 -9.21 48.92
CA THR A 12 -47.56 -8.41 47.71
C THR A 12 -46.50 -7.44 47.36
N MET A 13 -45.77 -6.81 48.30
CA MET A 13 -44.68 -5.93 48.08
C MET A 13 -43.51 -6.68 47.45
N TYR A 14 -43.17 -7.88 47.95
CA TYR A 14 -42.11 -8.72 47.31
C TYR A 14 -42.47 -9.15 45.88
N LEU A 15 -43.68 -9.48 45.59
CA LEU A 15 -44.18 -9.82 44.25
C LEU A 15 -44.05 -8.63 43.29
N ILE A 16 -44.38 -7.41 43.71
CA ILE A 16 -44.22 -6.20 42.89
C ILE A 16 -42.77 -5.93 42.58
N ILE A 17 -41.87 -6.07 43.56
CA ILE A 17 -40.42 -5.90 43.38
C ILE A 17 -39.86 -6.94 42.39
N MET A 18 -40.29 -8.20 42.53
CA MET A 18 -39.85 -9.27 41.60
C MET A 18 -40.32 -9.03 40.17
N ILE A 19 -41.55 -8.56 39.99
CA ILE A 19 -42.08 -8.21 38.66
C ILE A 19 -41.33 -7.03 38.06
N ALA A 20 -41.06 -5.97 38.83
CA ALA A 20 -40.30 -4.82 38.39
C ALA A 20 -38.86 -5.22 37.96
N PHE A 21 -38.22 -6.10 38.72
CA PHE A 21 -36.89 -6.63 38.41
C PHE A 21 -36.92 -7.47 37.12
N ALA A 22 -37.92 -8.32 36.93
CA ALA A 22 -38.09 -9.12 35.72
C ALA A 22 -38.28 -8.24 34.45
N ILE A 23 -39.09 -7.17 34.59
CA ILE A 23 -39.28 -6.19 33.49
C ILE A 23 -37.97 -5.47 33.16
N GLY A 24 -37.20 -5.08 34.18
CA GLY A 24 -35.88 -4.47 34.01
C GLY A 24 -34.91 -5.40 33.27
N LEU A 25 -34.86 -6.68 33.62
CA LEU A 25 -34.03 -7.67 32.91
C LEU A 25 -34.48 -7.87 31.46
N LEU A 26 -35.77 -7.93 31.18
CA LEU A 26 -36.29 -8.03 29.83
C LEU A 26 -35.91 -6.81 28.98
N PHE A 27 -35.98 -5.61 29.55
CA PHE A 27 -35.60 -4.38 28.87
C PHE A 27 -34.10 -4.36 28.52
N THR A 28 -33.25 -4.71 29.48
CA THR A 28 -31.80 -4.80 29.24
C THR A 28 -31.46 -5.85 28.17
N CYS A 29 -32.11 -6.99 28.19
CA CYS A 29 -31.94 -8.06 27.20
C CYS A 29 -32.33 -7.59 25.79
N LEU A 30 -33.43 -6.85 25.64
CA LEU A 30 -33.84 -6.25 24.37
C LEU A 30 -32.86 -5.18 23.89
N CYS A 31 -32.32 -4.35 24.77
CA CYS A 31 -31.33 -3.35 24.44
C CYS A 31 -30.03 -4.02 23.92
N VAL A 32 -29.53 -5.03 24.61
CA VAL A 32 -28.35 -5.80 24.21
C VAL A 32 -28.59 -6.49 22.87
N TYR A 33 -29.74 -7.12 22.67
CA TYR A 33 -30.08 -7.76 21.40
C TYR A 33 -30.07 -6.77 20.23
N ARG A 34 -30.66 -5.57 20.42
CA ARG A 34 -30.63 -4.49 19.42
C ARG A 34 -29.20 -4.05 19.09
N GLN A 35 -28.36 -3.84 20.10
CA GLN A 35 -26.93 -3.47 19.94
C GLN A 35 -26.20 -4.53 19.15
N ILE A 36 -26.32 -5.80 19.48
CA ILE A 36 -25.68 -6.90 18.75
C ILE A 36 -26.11 -6.91 17.27
N ARG A 37 -27.41 -6.68 17.01
CA ARG A 37 -27.92 -6.62 15.63
C ARG A 37 -27.31 -5.47 14.83
N ILE A 38 -27.18 -4.29 15.44
CA ILE A 38 -26.53 -3.11 14.82
C ILE A 38 -25.06 -3.39 14.54
N ILE A 39 -24.33 -3.92 15.52
CA ILE A 39 -22.91 -4.27 15.37
C ILE A 39 -22.71 -5.29 14.24
N LYS A 40 -23.53 -6.33 14.15
CA LYS A 40 -23.48 -7.31 13.06
C LYS A 40 -23.73 -6.66 11.69
N LYS A 41 -24.67 -5.74 11.59
CA LYS A 41 -24.96 -5.00 10.34
C LYS A 41 -23.76 -4.13 9.95
N ASN A 42 -23.21 -3.37 10.89
CA ASN A 42 -22.07 -2.49 10.65
C ASN A 42 -20.80 -3.28 10.25
N ARG A 43 -20.54 -4.41 10.90
CA ARG A 43 -19.43 -5.31 10.52
C ARG A 43 -19.59 -5.83 9.10
N LYS A 44 -20.79 -6.20 8.67
CA LYS A 44 -21.04 -6.65 7.31
C LYS A 44 -20.79 -5.53 6.28
N GLN A 45 -21.25 -4.32 6.57
CA GLN A 45 -21.02 -3.15 5.71
C GLN A 45 -19.53 -2.81 5.63
N LEU A 46 -18.83 -2.80 6.76
CA LEU A 46 -17.39 -2.54 6.81
C LEU A 46 -16.61 -3.57 5.98
N LYS A 47 -16.97 -4.86 6.08
CA LYS A 47 -16.35 -5.90 5.26
C LYS A 47 -16.55 -5.66 3.76
N LEU A 48 -17.80 -5.35 3.33
CA LEU A 48 -18.08 -5.05 1.93
C LEU A 48 -17.30 -3.82 1.41
N LEU A 49 -17.19 -2.80 2.27
CA LEU A 49 -16.41 -1.59 1.93
C LEU A 49 -14.93 -1.91 1.80
N ASN A 50 -14.38 -2.71 2.70
CA ASN A 50 -12.99 -3.13 2.66
C ASN A 50 -12.71 -3.96 1.41
N ASP A 51 -13.56 -4.95 1.09
CA ASP A 51 -13.43 -5.78 -0.11
C ASP A 51 -13.49 -4.92 -1.41
N SER A 52 -14.31 -3.87 -1.42
CA SER A 52 -14.38 -2.94 -2.57
C SER A 52 -13.16 -2.03 -2.66
N LEU A 53 -12.61 -1.61 -1.52
CA LEU A 53 -11.37 -0.81 -1.45
C LEU A 53 -10.17 -1.64 -1.93
N ASP A 54 -10.07 -2.89 -1.49
CA ASP A 54 -9.00 -3.80 -1.92
C ASP A 54 -9.05 -4.04 -3.44
N LYS A 55 -10.25 -4.25 -4.00
CA LYS A 55 -10.42 -4.34 -5.46
C LYS A 55 -9.99 -3.07 -6.19
N ALA A 56 -10.36 -1.91 -5.67
CA ALA A 56 -9.97 -0.62 -6.27
C ALA A 56 -8.46 -0.41 -6.19
N ASN A 57 -7.82 -0.79 -5.10
CA ASN A 57 -6.37 -0.73 -4.94
C ASN A 57 -5.65 -1.69 -5.90
N ASN A 58 -6.12 -2.94 -6.04
CA ASN A 58 -5.56 -3.90 -6.99
C ASN A 58 -5.64 -3.38 -8.44
N ILE A 59 -6.76 -2.76 -8.84
CA ILE A 59 -6.89 -2.13 -10.16
C ILE A 59 -5.88 -0.98 -10.32
N LYS A 60 -5.70 -0.15 -9.30
CA LYS A 60 -4.70 0.94 -9.34
C LYS A 60 -3.28 0.40 -9.48
N GLU A 61 -2.94 -0.67 -8.75
CA GLU A 61 -1.63 -1.33 -8.85
C GLU A 61 -1.38 -1.86 -10.26
N GLU A 62 -2.35 -2.59 -10.81
CA GLU A 62 -2.27 -3.14 -12.16
C GLU A 62 -2.08 -2.03 -13.20
N TYR A 63 -2.83 -0.91 -13.06
CA TYR A 63 -2.74 0.22 -13.98
C TYR A 63 -1.39 0.91 -13.90
N ILE A 64 -0.85 1.14 -12.69
CA ILE A 64 0.49 1.71 -12.50
C ILE A 64 1.55 0.77 -13.07
N GLY A 65 1.46 -0.53 -12.79
CA GLY A 65 2.36 -1.54 -13.33
C GLY A 65 2.35 -1.57 -14.87
N TYR A 66 1.17 -1.53 -15.48
CA TYR A 66 1.01 -1.44 -16.91
C TYR A 66 1.63 -0.17 -17.49
N PHE A 67 1.35 1.00 -16.90
CA PHE A 67 1.90 2.28 -17.34
C PHE A 67 3.42 2.30 -17.29
N LEU A 68 4.02 1.84 -16.19
CA LEU A 68 5.47 1.77 -16.03
C LEU A 68 6.11 0.81 -17.03
N LYS A 69 5.46 -0.32 -17.32
CA LYS A 69 5.92 -1.27 -18.34
C LYS A 69 5.89 -0.64 -19.73
N GLN A 70 4.82 0.05 -20.10
CA GLN A 70 4.71 0.75 -21.39
C GLN A 70 5.75 1.86 -21.51
N TYR A 71 5.96 2.63 -20.45
CA TYR A 71 7.00 3.66 -20.41
C TYR A 71 8.41 3.06 -20.60
N SER A 72 8.70 1.94 -19.96
CA SER A 72 9.96 1.23 -20.11
C SER A 72 10.20 0.76 -21.56
N ILE A 73 9.16 0.20 -22.22
CA ILE A 73 9.22 -0.23 -23.63
C ILE A 73 9.47 1.00 -24.52
N TYR A 74 8.71 2.07 -24.34
CA TYR A 74 8.89 3.30 -25.11
C TYR A 74 10.31 3.88 -24.99
N MET A 75 10.87 3.89 -23.77
CA MET A 75 12.24 4.36 -23.55
C MET A 75 13.30 3.49 -24.24
N GLU A 76 13.12 2.17 -24.28
CA GLU A 76 14.02 1.28 -24.99
C GLU A 76 13.92 1.48 -26.51
N GLU A 77 12.71 1.62 -27.07
CA GLU A 77 12.50 1.92 -28.49
C GLU A 77 13.11 3.27 -28.88
N PHE A 78 12.94 4.29 -28.04
CA PHE A 78 13.56 5.61 -28.25
C PHE A 78 15.08 5.54 -28.25
N LYS A 79 15.67 4.81 -27.30
CA LYS A 79 17.10 4.57 -27.26
C LYS A 79 17.62 3.87 -28.53
N GLN A 80 16.91 2.86 -29.02
CA GLN A 80 17.23 2.17 -30.26
C GLN A 80 17.09 3.07 -31.49
N TYR A 81 16.07 3.95 -31.50
CA TYR A 81 15.89 4.96 -32.53
C TYR A 81 17.08 5.91 -32.56
N VAL A 82 17.47 6.50 -31.42
CA VAL A 82 18.63 7.38 -31.28
C VAL A 82 19.92 6.69 -31.77
N TYR A 83 20.16 5.46 -31.32
CA TYR A 83 21.34 4.69 -31.73
C TYR A 83 21.41 4.48 -33.26
N ARG A 84 20.27 4.11 -33.89
CA ARG A 84 20.17 3.92 -35.34
C ARG A 84 20.46 5.23 -36.10
N LYS A 85 19.92 6.36 -35.66
CA LYS A 85 20.15 7.68 -36.27
C LYS A 85 21.60 8.10 -36.18
N ILE A 86 22.24 7.92 -35.03
CA ILE A 86 23.70 8.21 -34.85
C ILE A 86 24.55 7.31 -35.78
N LYS A 87 24.25 6.00 -35.80
CA LYS A 87 25.01 5.06 -36.65
C LYS A 87 24.87 5.35 -38.14
N ALA A 88 23.72 5.90 -38.56
CA ALA A 88 23.45 6.30 -39.94
C ALA A 88 24.04 7.69 -40.29
N GLY A 89 24.72 8.38 -39.38
CA GLY A 89 25.24 9.73 -39.60
C GLY A 89 24.18 10.84 -39.67
N GLN A 90 22.92 10.53 -39.32
CA GLN A 90 21.77 11.46 -39.37
C GLN A 90 21.68 12.29 -38.08
N THR A 91 22.78 12.90 -37.67
CA THR A 91 22.85 13.64 -36.39
C THR A 91 22.09 14.95 -36.40
N ASN A 92 22.02 15.66 -37.56
CA ASN A 92 21.24 16.90 -37.67
C ASN A 92 19.74 16.67 -37.53
N ASP A 93 19.23 15.58 -38.06
CA ASP A 93 17.84 15.17 -37.96
C ASP A 93 17.47 14.80 -36.52
N LEU A 94 18.41 14.13 -35.84
CA LEU A 94 18.30 13.81 -34.42
C LEU A 94 18.32 15.07 -33.57
N LEU A 95 19.21 16.02 -33.83
CA LEU A 95 19.29 17.29 -33.09
C LEU A 95 18.02 18.12 -33.29
N ALA A 96 17.46 18.17 -34.50
CA ALA A 96 16.17 18.84 -34.76
C ALA A 96 15.03 18.22 -33.97
N THR A 97 14.98 16.89 -33.86
CA THR A 97 13.97 16.18 -33.07
C THR A 97 14.15 16.38 -31.56
N MET A 98 15.39 16.44 -31.10
CA MET A 98 15.70 16.60 -29.66
C MET A 98 15.69 18.07 -29.19
N SER A 99 15.89 19.04 -30.06
CA SER A 99 15.85 20.49 -29.71
C SER A 99 14.47 20.96 -29.26
N VAL A 100 13.42 20.22 -29.58
CA VAL A 100 12.05 20.44 -29.09
C VAL A 100 11.88 19.98 -27.63
N SER A 101 12.81 19.15 -27.10
CA SER A 101 12.75 18.54 -25.77
C SER A 101 13.91 19.00 -24.86
N THR A 102 13.96 20.28 -24.52
CA THR A 102 15.10 20.88 -23.78
C THR A 102 15.09 20.70 -22.27
N ASN A 103 14.22 19.86 -21.67
CA ASN A 103 14.10 19.77 -20.21
C ASN A 103 14.11 18.34 -19.64
N THR A 104 14.86 17.44 -20.27
CA THR A 104 14.88 16.00 -19.92
C THR A 104 15.19 15.70 -18.45
N LYS A 105 16.03 16.48 -17.78
CA LYS A 105 16.37 16.26 -16.37
C LYS A 105 15.21 16.60 -15.45
N LYS A 106 14.55 17.74 -15.69
CA LYS A 106 13.41 18.19 -14.89
C LYS A 106 12.19 17.27 -15.09
N GLU A 107 11.94 16.84 -16.33
CA GLU A 107 10.87 15.87 -16.64
C GLU A 107 11.06 14.53 -15.94
N ILE A 108 12.33 14.07 -15.81
CA ILE A 108 12.63 12.84 -15.08
C ILE A 108 12.43 13.02 -13.58
N GLU A 109 12.86 14.13 -13.02
CA GLU A 109 12.65 14.46 -11.61
C GLU A 109 11.15 14.55 -11.30
N GLU A 110 10.37 15.18 -12.16
CA GLU A 110 8.90 15.24 -12.06
C GLU A 110 8.26 13.84 -12.18
N LEU A 111 8.74 13.01 -13.11
CA LEU A 111 8.27 11.63 -13.25
C LEU A 111 8.50 10.83 -11.96
N TYR A 112 9.71 10.92 -11.38
CA TYR A 112 10.02 10.21 -10.14
C TYR A 112 9.21 10.74 -8.95
N SER A 113 9.05 12.06 -8.84
CA SER A 113 8.24 12.67 -7.79
C SER A 113 6.76 12.25 -7.89
N ASN A 114 6.20 12.25 -9.09
CA ASN A 114 4.83 11.79 -9.34
C ASN A 114 4.66 10.30 -9.04
N PHE A 115 5.64 9.48 -9.44
CA PHE A 115 5.67 8.06 -9.10
C PHE A 115 5.70 7.84 -7.58
N ASP A 116 6.63 8.48 -6.89
CA ASP A 116 6.80 8.34 -5.43
C ASP A 116 5.52 8.74 -4.69
N MET A 117 4.92 9.87 -5.08
CA MET A 117 3.67 10.36 -4.48
C MET A 117 2.52 9.38 -4.71
N ALA A 118 2.33 8.91 -5.95
CA ALA A 118 1.29 7.95 -6.28
C ALA A 118 1.48 6.62 -5.54
N PHE A 119 2.72 6.13 -5.48
CA PHE A 119 3.07 4.88 -4.82
C PHE A 119 2.86 4.97 -3.30
N LEU A 120 3.36 6.02 -2.65
CA LEU A 120 3.22 6.20 -1.20
C LEU A 120 1.77 6.49 -0.77
N ASN A 121 0.93 7.04 -1.65
CA ASN A 121 -0.51 7.16 -1.41
C ASN A 121 -1.21 5.79 -1.37
N ILE A 122 -0.73 4.81 -2.14
CA ILE A 122 -1.27 3.45 -2.13
C ILE A 122 -0.67 2.64 -0.97
N TYR A 123 0.63 2.81 -0.72
CA TYR A 123 1.41 2.09 0.30
C TYR A 123 2.04 3.04 1.33
N PRO A 124 1.26 3.69 2.19
CA PRO A 124 1.79 4.68 3.14
C PRO A 124 2.74 4.07 4.18
N SER A 125 2.61 2.78 4.48
CA SER A 125 3.47 2.03 5.41
C SER A 125 4.74 1.45 4.78
N PHE A 126 4.90 1.52 3.45
CA PHE A 126 5.95 0.83 2.69
C PHE A 126 7.36 1.02 3.25
N VAL A 127 7.76 2.26 3.54
CA VAL A 127 9.10 2.56 4.06
C VAL A 127 9.29 2.01 5.47
N ASN A 128 8.25 2.08 6.31
CA ASN A 128 8.28 1.54 7.66
C ASN A 128 8.38 0.00 7.64
N GLU A 129 7.64 -0.65 6.75
CA GLU A 129 7.66 -2.10 6.59
C GLU A 129 9.00 -2.60 6.03
N ILE A 130 9.59 -1.91 5.03
CA ILE A 130 10.97 -2.20 4.58
C ILE A 130 11.96 -2.01 5.74
N ASN A 131 11.87 -0.91 6.49
CA ASN A 131 12.75 -0.66 7.63
C ASN A 131 12.64 -1.73 8.72
N ALA A 132 11.47 -2.35 8.90
CA ALA A 132 11.30 -3.48 9.81
C ALA A 132 12.05 -4.74 9.36
N LEU A 133 12.37 -4.86 8.07
CA LEU A 133 13.16 -5.96 7.51
C LEU A 133 14.68 -5.70 7.57
N LEU A 134 15.11 -4.46 7.85
CA LEU A 134 16.51 -4.04 7.84
C LEU A 134 17.10 -3.92 9.24
N LYS A 135 18.42 -4.09 9.34
CA LYS A 135 19.19 -3.78 10.55
C LYS A 135 18.96 -2.33 10.95
N GLU A 136 18.98 -2.04 12.23
CA GLU A 136 18.62 -0.72 12.77
C GLU A 136 19.48 0.41 12.20
N GLU A 137 20.77 0.17 12.06
CA GLU A 137 21.75 1.11 11.50
C GLU A 137 21.59 1.35 10.00
N GLU A 138 20.88 0.45 9.29
CA GLU A 138 20.70 0.48 7.85
C GLU A 138 19.32 0.99 7.43
N ARG A 139 18.49 1.42 8.38
CA ARG A 139 17.14 1.90 8.13
C ARG A 139 17.14 3.24 7.38
N TYR A 140 16.22 3.36 6.44
CA TYR A 140 16.02 4.59 5.68
C TYR A 140 15.35 5.66 6.52
N LYS A 141 15.92 6.87 6.52
CA LYS A 141 15.34 8.08 7.12
C LYS A 141 15.01 9.05 5.98
N LEU A 142 13.75 9.04 5.54
CA LEU A 142 13.30 9.98 4.51
C LEU A 142 12.95 11.32 5.15
N LYS A 143 13.41 12.40 4.52
CA LYS A 143 13.10 13.79 4.95
C LYS A 143 11.82 14.34 4.30
N SER A 144 11.31 13.67 3.26
CA SER A 144 10.14 14.06 2.47
C SER A 144 9.41 12.79 1.98
N ASN A 145 8.26 12.97 1.32
CA ASN A 145 7.52 11.88 0.65
C ASN A 145 8.18 11.44 -0.67
N GLU A 146 9.50 11.48 -0.76
CA GLU A 146 10.28 11.05 -1.91
C GLU A 146 11.07 9.79 -1.58
N LEU A 147 10.99 8.80 -2.47
CA LEU A 147 11.77 7.58 -2.36
C LEU A 147 13.19 7.81 -2.92
N ASN A 148 14.19 7.24 -2.28
CA ASN A 148 15.52 7.16 -2.91
C ASN A 148 15.57 6.04 -3.97
N THR A 149 16.65 5.96 -4.73
CA THR A 149 16.82 4.97 -5.80
C THR A 149 16.65 3.52 -5.31
N GLU A 150 17.20 3.19 -4.13
CA GLU A 150 17.08 1.86 -3.54
C GLU A 150 15.62 1.52 -3.25
N LEU A 151 14.87 2.42 -2.63
CA LEU A 151 13.45 2.24 -2.32
C LEU A 151 12.58 2.22 -3.58
N ARG A 152 12.87 3.04 -4.62
CA ARG A 152 12.15 2.97 -5.90
C ARG A 152 12.30 1.62 -6.59
N ILE A 153 13.47 0.99 -6.52
CA ILE A 153 13.67 -0.37 -7.05
C ILE A 153 12.70 -1.35 -6.36
N PHE A 154 12.61 -1.30 -5.04
CA PHE A 154 11.73 -2.19 -4.30
C PHE A 154 10.24 -1.81 -4.40
N ALA A 155 9.93 -0.53 -4.62
CA ALA A 155 8.58 -0.09 -4.98
C ALA A 155 8.12 -0.70 -6.31
N LEU A 156 9.01 -0.72 -7.32
CA LEU A 156 8.73 -1.39 -8.61
C LEU A 156 8.56 -2.89 -8.45
N ILE A 157 9.37 -3.55 -7.61
CA ILE A 157 9.21 -4.97 -7.28
C ILE A 157 7.87 -5.23 -6.58
N ARG A 158 7.44 -4.36 -5.66
CA ARG A 158 6.12 -4.44 -5.01
C ARG A 158 4.98 -4.36 -6.03
N LEU A 159 5.12 -3.54 -7.07
CA LEU A 159 4.17 -3.43 -8.18
C LEU A 159 4.27 -4.58 -9.21
N GLY A 160 5.06 -5.62 -8.92
CA GLY A 160 5.21 -6.78 -9.79
C GLY A 160 6.25 -6.65 -10.90
N ILE A 161 6.96 -5.52 -10.98
CA ILE A 161 8.04 -5.30 -11.96
C ILE A 161 9.34 -5.83 -11.36
N THR A 162 9.63 -7.11 -11.58
CA THR A 162 10.78 -7.82 -10.99
C THR A 162 12.00 -7.93 -11.91
N ASP A 163 11.81 -7.72 -13.20
CA ASP A 163 12.85 -7.83 -14.20
C ASP A 163 13.81 -6.63 -14.17
N ASN A 164 15.12 -6.90 -14.06
CA ASN A 164 16.16 -5.88 -13.97
C ASN A 164 16.21 -4.98 -15.22
N LYS A 165 15.87 -5.49 -16.40
CA LYS A 165 15.89 -4.69 -17.63
C LYS A 165 14.82 -3.58 -17.59
N HIS A 166 13.60 -3.92 -17.16
CA HIS A 166 12.52 -2.95 -17.05
C HIS A 166 12.78 -1.93 -15.93
N ILE A 167 13.28 -2.39 -14.77
CA ILE A 167 13.68 -1.49 -13.67
C ILE A 167 14.79 -0.54 -14.12
N ALA A 168 15.82 -1.07 -14.79
CA ALA A 168 16.94 -0.29 -15.30
C ALA A 168 16.51 0.77 -16.33
N SER A 169 15.60 0.40 -17.24
CA SER A 169 15.05 1.31 -18.22
C SER A 169 14.26 2.46 -17.55
N PHE A 170 13.39 2.14 -16.59
CA PHE A 170 12.61 3.15 -15.88
C PHE A 170 13.47 4.10 -15.06
N LEU A 171 14.46 3.56 -14.31
CA LEU A 171 15.33 4.36 -13.44
C LEU A 171 16.55 4.95 -14.18
N ARG A 172 16.70 4.67 -15.47
CA ARG A 172 17.82 5.12 -16.31
C ARG A 172 19.21 4.69 -15.79
N TYR A 173 19.27 3.48 -15.26
CA TYR A 173 20.52 2.83 -14.85
C TYR A 173 20.87 1.64 -15.74
N SER A 174 22.09 1.12 -15.60
CA SER A 174 22.44 -0.17 -16.19
C SER A 174 21.80 -1.32 -15.41
N MET A 175 21.55 -2.47 -16.07
CA MET A 175 21.09 -3.69 -15.40
C MET A 175 22.02 -4.11 -14.27
N GLN A 176 23.35 -3.94 -14.48
CA GLN A 176 24.35 -4.25 -13.46
C GLN A 176 24.21 -3.33 -12.24
N THR A 177 23.89 -2.05 -12.45
CA THR A 177 23.65 -1.09 -11.37
C THR A 177 22.43 -1.50 -10.54
N ILE A 178 21.33 -1.91 -11.19
CA ILE A 178 20.14 -2.40 -10.49
C ILE A 178 20.44 -3.66 -9.69
N TYR A 179 21.18 -4.61 -10.29
CA TYR A 179 21.60 -5.83 -9.58
C TYR A 179 22.41 -5.48 -8.32
N ASN A 180 23.37 -4.55 -8.45
CA ASN A 180 24.21 -4.12 -7.31
C ASN A 180 23.37 -3.48 -6.20
N TYR A 181 22.40 -2.61 -6.53
CA TYR A 181 21.48 -2.03 -5.53
C TYR A 181 20.64 -3.09 -4.84
N ARG A 182 20.05 -4.03 -5.59
CA ARG A 182 19.26 -5.13 -5.01
C ARG A 182 20.11 -5.97 -4.05
N SER A 183 21.30 -6.36 -4.46
CA SER A 183 22.23 -7.14 -3.63
C SER A 183 22.65 -6.39 -2.37
N LYS A 184 22.97 -5.10 -2.51
CA LYS A 184 23.36 -4.22 -1.41
C LYS A 184 22.26 -4.12 -0.36
N VAL A 185 21.01 -3.91 -0.77
CA VAL A 185 19.88 -3.78 0.17
C VAL A 185 19.56 -5.13 0.82
N LYS A 186 19.63 -6.23 0.08
CA LYS A 186 19.49 -7.59 0.66
C LYS A 186 20.53 -7.86 1.76
N ALA A 187 21.77 -7.41 1.58
CA ALA A 187 22.84 -7.57 2.59
C ALA A 187 22.56 -6.77 3.88
N LYS A 188 21.71 -5.76 3.83
CA LYS A 188 21.25 -4.96 5.00
C LYS A 188 20.12 -5.63 5.79
N ALA A 189 19.52 -6.69 5.27
CA ALA A 189 18.39 -7.37 5.91
C ALA A 189 18.79 -8.10 7.20
N LEU A 190 17.82 -8.24 8.12
CA LEU A 190 18.06 -8.75 9.47
C LEU A 190 18.55 -10.20 9.50
N ALA A 191 17.91 -11.15 8.88
CA ALA A 191 18.33 -12.56 9.04
C ALA A 191 18.00 -13.48 7.86
N ASP A 192 17.06 -13.14 7.00
CA ASP A 192 16.55 -14.05 5.98
C ASP A 192 16.60 -13.38 4.59
N ASN A 193 17.80 -13.40 4.01
CA ASN A 193 18.06 -12.78 2.72
C ASN A 193 17.35 -13.49 1.56
N GLU A 194 17.03 -14.78 1.69
CA GLU A 194 16.47 -15.59 0.58
C GLU A 194 15.03 -15.16 0.26
N ASN A 195 14.25 -14.81 1.28
CA ASN A 195 12.84 -14.41 1.12
C ASN A 195 12.60 -12.88 1.18
N PHE A 196 13.66 -12.07 1.14
CA PHE A 196 13.53 -10.61 1.30
C PHE A 196 12.59 -9.97 0.27
N GLU A 197 12.77 -10.28 -1.01
CA GLU A 197 11.91 -9.72 -2.07
C GLU A 197 10.48 -10.26 -2.03
N GLU A 198 10.28 -11.51 -1.60
CA GLU A 198 8.92 -12.06 -1.41
C GLU A 198 8.19 -11.33 -0.27
N LYS A 199 8.89 -10.99 0.82
CA LYS A 199 8.32 -10.17 1.89
C LYS A 199 7.92 -8.79 1.37
N ILE A 200 8.76 -8.17 0.52
CA ILE A 200 8.43 -6.87 -0.08
C ILE A 200 7.22 -6.94 -1.02
N LYS A 201 7.08 -7.98 -1.81
CA LYS A 201 5.91 -8.17 -2.68
C LYS A 201 4.59 -8.25 -1.90
N ASN A 202 4.65 -8.62 -0.64
CA ASN A 202 3.48 -8.77 0.23
C ASN A 202 3.24 -7.55 1.17
N ILE A 203 4.03 -6.48 1.05
CA ILE A 203 3.85 -5.25 1.84
C ILE A 203 2.47 -4.66 1.54
N GLY A 204 1.69 -4.37 2.58
CA GLY A 204 0.36 -3.76 2.47
C GLY A 204 -0.71 -4.68 1.86
N ALA A 205 -0.47 -6.01 1.85
CA ALA A 205 -1.45 -7.01 1.41
C ALA A 205 -2.38 -7.45 2.55
#